data_ce62cb9485f70f3ea80f0bac65252673
#
_entry.id   ce62cb9485f70f3ea80f0bac65252673
#
_cell.length_a   1.000
_cell.length_b   1.000
_cell.length_c   1.000
_cell.angle_alpha   90.00
_cell.angle_beta   90.00
_cell.angle_gamma   90.00
#
_symmetry.space_group_name_H-M   'P 1'
#
loop_
_entity.id
_entity.type
_entity.pdbx_description
1 polymer ?
#
loop_
_entity_poly.entity_id
_entity_poly.type
_entity_poly.pdbx_seq_one_letter_code
_entity_poly.pdbx_strand_id
1 'polypeptide(L)'
;LTVYVTRSCYTLLKIFHDKALSFSSLYEAIEQKNIKIDWEGFWNLCKEVEPLNFLVPSEFPLHKGDGFPNGDGVCGYDVPITSTPLTAELHFTHNCNLRCKHCFQGSSPNSSRYKELGVSDWIGIFEQFEDCRMHNVTLTGGEIMFYPHFSEVFNNIVDKRINYRVLTNGTLINSSNVEALSRKNVSLTISLDGHSDKQHDQLRGKGVFNKVVKNIELLVAHGAKVSLTYTINSNNYLYLQEAVKLAISLGVKGIFFGFTDRIGRANENL
;
A
#
# COMPACT_ATOMS: atom_id res chain seq x y z
N LEU A 1 12.39 -0.10 -3.70
CA LEU A 1 11.36 -1.10 -3.96
C LEU A 1 10.71 -1.44 -2.62
N THR A 2 9.45 -1.04 -2.37
CA THR A 2 8.74 -1.48 -1.17
C THR A 2 8.12 -2.83 -1.50
N VAL A 3 8.68 -3.89 -0.96
CA VAL A 3 8.14 -5.25 -1.12
C VAL A 3 7.27 -5.54 0.09
N TYR A 4 5.96 -5.70 -0.14
CA TYR A 4 5.05 -6.18 0.89
C TYR A 4 5.17 -7.70 0.97
N VAL A 5 5.83 -8.19 2.01
CA VAL A 5 5.98 -9.62 2.25
C VAL A 5 4.97 -10.08 3.30
N THR A 6 4.38 -11.25 3.11
CA THR A 6 3.56 -11.89 4.15
C THR A 6 4.41 -12.18 5.39
N ARG A 7 3.76 -12.37 6.55
CA ARG A 7 4.45 -12.74 7.80
C ARG A 7 5.32 -13.99 7.63
N SER A 8 4.89 -14.94 6.82
CA SER A 8 5.65 -16.14 6.47
C SER A 8 6.90 -15.80 5.64
N CYS A 9 6.76 -14.93 4.64
CA CYS A 9 7.87 -14.43 3.84
C CYS A 9 8.88 -13.63 4.69
N TYR A 10 8.39 -12.77 5.59
CA TYR A 10 9.24 -12.03 6.52
C TYR A 10 10.02 -12.96 7.45
N THR A 11 9.40 -14.03 7.95
CA THR A 11 10.06 -15.03 8.79
C THR A 11 11.14 -15.77 8.00
N LEU A 12 10.88 -16.10 6.72
CA LEU A 12 11.86 -16.70 5.82
C LEU A 12 13.03 -15.75 5.53
N LEU A 13 12.76 -14.51 5.20
CA LEU A 13 13.79 -13.48 4.97
C LEU A 13 14.66 -13.27 6.22
N LYS A 14 14.07 -13.36 7.42
CA LYS A 14 14.82 -13.30 8.69
C LYS A 14 15.73 -14.51 8.92
N ILE A 15 15.35 -15.68 8.42
CA ILE A 15 16.21 -16.89 8.42
C ILE A 15 17.39 -16.71 7.46
N PHE A 16 17.16 -16.10 6.29
CA PHE A 16 18.22 -15.78 5.33
C PHE A 16 19.19 -14.72 5.83
N HIS A 17 18.72 -13.79 6.67
CA HIS A 17 19.52 -12.68 7.15
C HIS A 17 20.73 -13.12 7.99
N ASP A 18 20.61 -14.22 8.72
CA ASP A 18 21.64 -14.63 9.67
C ASP A 18 22.74 -15.51 9.04
N LYS A 19 22.50 -16.11 7.87
CA LYS A 19 23.49 -16.96 7.15
C LYS A 19 23.09 -17.10 5.67
N ALA A 20 24.08 -17.03 4.77
CA ALA A 20 23.92 -17.53 3.42
C ALA A 20 23.71 -19.06 3.49
N LEU A 21 22.49 -19.52 3.26
CA LEU A 21 22.13 -20.93 3.35
C LEU A 21 21.89 -21.49 1.94
N SER A 22 22.27 -22.74 1.74
CA SER A 22 21.77 -23.49 0.59
C SER A 22 20.25 -23.72 0.72
N PHE A 23 19.56 -23.98 -0.38
CA PHE A 23 18.13 -24.30 -0.35
C PHE A 23 17.79 -25.45 0.64
N SER A 24 18.64 -26.49 0.69
CA SER A 24 18.45 -27.61 1.63
C SER A 24 18.56 -27.15 3.08
N SER A 25 19.57 -26.36 3.40
CA SER A 25 19.76 -25.82 4.75
C SER A 25 18.67 -24.85 5.16
N LEU A 26 18.10 -24.11 4.22
CA LEU A 26 16.96 -23.23 4.46
C LEU A 26 15.70 -24.04 4.74
N TYR A 27 15.43 -25.08 3.97
CA TYR A 27 14.29 -25.97 4.19
C TYR A 27 14.33 -26.60 5.58
N GLU A 28 15.50 -27.14 5.98
CA GLU A 28 15.74 -27.68 7.33
C GLU A 28 15.53 -26.64 8.43
N ALA A 29 15.97 -25.40 8.23
CA ALA A 29 15.76 -24.31 9.19
C ALA A 29 14.28 -23.93 9.35
N ILE A 30 13.49 -24.05 8.28
CA ILE A 30 12.04 -23.84 8.30
C ILE A 30 11.35 -24.94 9.09
N GLU A 31 11.72 -26.21 8.86
CA GLU A 31 11.18 -27.36 9.60
C GLU A 31 11.49 -27.25 11.10
N GLN A 32 12.72 -26.88 11.47
CA GLN A 32 13.11 -26.68 12.87
C GLN A 32 12.29 -25.59 13.58
N LYS A 33 11.72 -24.64 12.85
CA LYS A 33 10.84 -23.60 13.40
C LYS A 33 9.35 -23.98 13.40
N ASN A 34 9.00 -25.23 13.10
CA ASN A 34 7.62 -25.72 13.02
C ASN A 34 6.75 -24.95 11.99
N ILE A 35 7.35 -24.40 10.95
CA ILE A 35 6.63 -23.77 9.87
C ILE A 35 6.20 -24.89 8.91
N LYS A 36 4.89 -25.16 8.85
CA LYS A 36 4.35 -26.17 7.92
C LYS A 36 4.36 -25.62 6.51
N ILE A 37 5.35 -26.03 5.73
CA ILE A 37 5.41 -25.82 4.30
C ILE A 37 5.91 -27.12 3.67
N ASP A 38 5.26 -27.61 2.64
CA ASP A 38 5.76 -28.73 1.86
C ASP A 38 6.85 -28.27 0.89
N TRP A 39 7.57 -29.22 0.32
CA TRP A 39 8.69 -28.92 -0.58
C TRP A 39 8.23 -28.16 -1.84
N GLU A 40 7.07 -28.47 -2.36
CA GLU A 40 6.49 -27.79 -3.55
C GLU A 40 6.13 -26.35 -3.24
N GLY A 41 5.48 -26.08 -2.12
CA GLY A 41 5.14 -24.73 -1.66
C GLY A 41 6.38 -23.90 -1.35
N PHE A 42 7.42 -24.50 -0.75
CA PHE A 42 8.70 -23.84 -0.53
C PHE A 42 9.39 -23.46 -1.84
N TRP A 43 9.44 -24.38 -2.80
CA TRP A 43 10.05 -24.14 -4.11
C TRP A 43 9.32 -23.08 -4.94
N ASN A 44 8.00 -23.08 -4.89
CA ASN A 44 7.19 -22.04 -5.54
C ASN A 44 7.44 -20.68 -4.91
N LEU A 45 7.54 -20.58 -3.59
CA LEU A 45 7.90 -19.34 -2.91
C LEU A 45 9.30 -18.85 -3.30
N CYS A 46 10.28 -19.73 -3.42
CA CYS A 46 11.63 -19.38 -3.88
C CYS A 46 11.62 -18.81 -5.30
N LYS A 47 10.83 -19.40 -6.21
CA LYS A 47 10.67 -18.89 -7.59
C LYS A 47 9.99 -17.52 -7.64
N GLU A 48 9.04 -17.25 -6.74
CA GLU A 48 8.36 -15.95 -6.68
C GLU A 48 9.29 -14.83 -6.21
N VAL A 49 10.24 -15.13 -5.34
CA VAL A 49 11.18 -14.12 -4.80
C VAL A 49 12.46 -13.98 -5.62
N GLU A 50 12.81 -14.96 -6.46
CA GLU A 50 13.99 -14.92 -7.33
C GLU A 50 14.02 -13.67 -8.24
N PRO A 51 12.93 -13.28 -8.94
CA PRO A 51 12.91 -12.10 -9.79
C PRO A 51 13.10 -10.78 -9.03
N LEU A 52 12.98 -10.81 -7.70
CA LEU A 52 13.16 -9.65 -6.82
C LEU A 52 14.62 -9.48 -6.39
N ASN A 53 15.53 -10.31 -6.89
CA ASN A 53 16.97 -10.34 -6.51
C ASN A 53 17.21 -10.56 -5.00
N PHE A 54 16.30 -11.23 -4.30
CA PHE A 54 16.53 -11.68 -2.92
C PHE A 54 17.34 -12.96 -2.83
N LEU A 55 17.41 -13.72 -3.93
CA LEU A 55 18.21 -14.94 -4.07
C LEU A 55 19.31 -14.66 -5.08
N VAL A 56 20.54 -14.72 -4.62
CA VAL A 56 21.72 -14.52 -5.47
C VAL A 56 22.32 -15.89 -5.77
N PRO A 57 22.65 -16.23 -7.03
CA PRO A 57 23.37 -17.45 -7.35
C PRO A 57 24.66 -17.56 -6.52
N SER A 58 24.99 -18.76 -6.07
CA SER A 58 26.15 -19.04 -5.20
C SER A 58 27.53 -18.72 -5.81
N GLU A 59 27.56 -18.35 -7.09
CA GLU A 59 28.77 -17.92 -7.81
C GLU A 59 29.27 -16.53 -7.37
N PHE A 60 28.40 -15.73 -6.75
CA PHE A 60 28.83 -14.48 -6.13
C PHE A 60 29.22 -14.77 -4.67
N PRO A 61 30.51 -14.68 -4.31
CA PRO A 61 30.90 -14.78 -2.92
C PRO A 61 30.15 -13.65 -2.18
N LEU A 62 29.23 -14.03 -1.31
CA LEU A 62 28.69 -13.10 -0.34
C LEU A 62 29.90 -12.61 0.44
N HIS A 63 30.33 -11.39 0.22
CA HIS A 63 31.28 -10.76 1.10
C HIS A 63 30.69 -10.92 2.50
N LYS A 64 31.45 -11.60 3.39
CA LYS A 64 31.24 -11.52 4.83
C LYS A 64 31.44 -10.04 5.17
N GLY A 65 30.45 -9.23 4.90
CA GLY A 65 30.36 -7.88 5.42
C GLY A 65 30.36 -8.02 6.92
N ASP A 66 31.28 -7.37 7.57
CA ASP A 66 31.29 -7.21 8.99
C ASP A 66 29.88 -6.86 9.42
N GLY A 67 29.36 -7.66 10.37
CA GLY A 67 27.94 -7.53 10.80
C GLY A 67 27.57 -6.10 11.07
N PHE A 68 26.31 -5.78 10.87
CA PHE A 68 25.75 -4.45 11.06
C PHE A 68 26.38 -3.77 12.28
N PRO A 69 27.10 -2.68 12.12
CA PRO A 69 27.53 -1.92 13.27
C PRO A 69 26.27 -1.38 13.94
N ASN A 70 26.00 -1.84 15.14
CA ASN A 70 24.96 -1.35 16.06
C ASN A 70 23.50 -1.67 15.75
N GLY A 71 23.18 -2.79 15.12
CA GLY A 71 21.78 -3.25 15.02
C GLY A 71 20.89 -2.51 14.02
N ASP A 72 21.40 -1.54 13.30
CA ASP A 72 20.67 -0.71 12.33
C ASP A 72 20.92 -1.24 10.91
N GLY A 73 20.58 -2.46 10.71
CA GLY A 73 20.83 -3.31 9.58
C GLY A 73 20.58 -2.71 8.21
N VAL A 74 21.63 -2.28 7.56
CA VAL A 74 21.66 -2.09 6.11
C VAL A 74 22.48 -3.24 5.52
N CYS A 75 21.89 -4.05 4.66
CA CYS A 75 22.62 -5.06 3.89
C CYS A 75 23.87 -4.45 3.24
N GLY A 76 25.04 -5.06 3.47
CA GLY A 76 26.29 -4.66 2.85
C GLY A 76 26.36 -5.00 1.36
N TYR A 77 25.38 -4.50 0.59
CA TYR A 77 25.57 -4.30 -0.82
C TYR A 77 26.22 -2.93 -0.99
N ASP A 78 27.23 -2.81 -1.84
CA ASP A 78 27.61 -1.55 -2.47
C ASP A 78 26.47 -1.07 -3.40
N VAL A 79 25.27 -0.98 -2.84
CA VAL A 79 24.21 -0.21 -3.46
C VAL A 79 24.62 1.23 -3.25
N PRO A 80 24.80 2.03 -4.30
CA PRO A 80 25.09 3.42 -4.12
C PRO A 80 24.04 4.00 -3.17
N ILE A 81 24.47 4.40 -1.96
CA ILE A 81 23.59 5.02 -0.99
C ILE A 81 23.03 6.25 -1.69
N THR A 82 21.74 6.20 -2.01
CA THR A 82 21.09 7.36 -2.59
C THR A 82 21.11 8.44 -1.50
N SER A 83 21.68 9.58 -1.81
CA SER A 83 21.70 10.74 -0.89
C SER A 83 20.29 11.26 -0.58
N THR A 84 19.27 10.69 -1.21
CA THR A 84 17.86 11.11 -1.11
C THR A 84 16.93 9.90 -1.02
N PRO A 85 15.79 10.03 -0.31
CA PRO A 85 14.77 8.99 -0.29
C PRO A 85 14.28 8.66 -1.72
N LEU A 86 14.01 7.37 -1.98
CA LEU A 86 13.48 6.94 -3.28
C LEU A 86 11.95 7.10 -3.36
N THR A 87 11.28 7.03 -2.21
CA THR A 87 9.83 7.12 -2.09
C THR A 87 9.44 7.90 -0.85
N ALA A 88 8.29 8.56 -0.88
CA ALA A 88 7.67 9.16 0.29
C ALA A 88 6.20 8.77 0.38
N GLU A 89 5.69 8.69 1.62
CA GLU A 89 4.27 8.63 1.91
C GLU A 89 3.87 9.87 2.68
N LEU A 90 2.91 10.61 2.16
CA LEU A 90 2.47 11.89 2.71
C LEU A 90 1.02 11.80 3.18
N HIS A 91 0.81 12.12 4.45
CA HIS A 91 -0.51 12.24 5.05
C HIS A 91 -0.95 13.70 5.06
N PHE A 92 -1.87 14.09 4.16
CA PHE A 92 -2.33 15.46 4.03
C PHE A 92 -3.20 15.90 5.21
N THR A 93 -3.95 14.96 5.76
CA THR A 93 -4.86 15.19 6.88
C THR A 93 -5.06 13.91 7.69
N HIS A 94 -5.34 14.04 8.97
CA HIS A 94 -5.85 12.95 9.80
C HIS A 94 -7.38 12.87 9.79
N ASN A 95 -8.07 13.89 9.24
CA ASN A 95 -9.51 13.91 9.12
C ASN A 95 -9.98 12.95 8.01
N CYS A 96 -11.16 12.38 8.19
CA CYS A 96 -11.81 11.50 7.22
C CYS A 96 -13.32 11.73 7.27
N ASN A 97 -13.95 11.76 6.12
CA ASN A 97 -15.41 11.86 6.03
C ASN A 97 -16.15 10.58 6.42
N LEU A 98 -15.43 9.48 6.67
CA LEU A 98 -15.96 8.20 7.14
C LEU A 98 -15.48 7.88 8.57
N ARG A 99 -16.16 6.88 9.19
CA ARG A 99 -15.81 6.34 10.50
C ARG A 99 -15.79 4.80 10.45
N CYS A 100 -14.92 4.23 9.59
CA CYS A 100 -14.83 2.79 9.36
C CYS A 100 -14.51 2.03 10.64
N LYS A 101 -15.16 0.87 10.85
CA LYS A 101 -14.99 0.04 12.07
C LYS A 101 -13.57 -0.52 12.23
N HIS A 102 -12.89 -0.78 11.13
CA HIS A 102 -11.55 -1.36 11.09
C HIS A 102 -10.43 -0.32 10.91
N CYS A 103 -10.72 0.98 11.00
CA CYS A 103 -9.73 2.01 10.75
C CYS A 103 -8.60 1.97 11.78
N PHE A 104 -7.38 1.66 11.32
CA PHE A 104 -6.18 1.58 12.18
C PHE A 104 -5.75 2.96 12.71
N GLN A 105 -5.95 4.03 11.93
CA GLN A 105 -5.64 5.40 12.35
C GLN A 105 -6.70 6.00 13.29
N GLY A 106 -7.88 5.38 13.39
CA GLY A 106 -8.98 5.94 14.15
C GLY A 106 -9.58 7.22 13.55
N SER A 107 -9.32 7.52 12.28
CA SER A 107 -9.73 8.75 11.60
C SER A 107 -11.25 8.93 11.55
N SER A 108 -11.69 10.18 11.69
CA SER A 108 -13.08 10.63 11.64
C SER A 108 -13.11 12.12 11.22
N PRO A 109 -14.27 12.75 11.02
CA PRO A 109 -14.33 14.14 10.57
C PRO A 109 -13.57 15.17 11.41
N ASN A 110 -13.30 14.87 12.67
CA ASN A 110 -12.60 15.78 13.59
C ASN A 110 -11.44 15.07 14.31
N SER A 111 -10.64 14.30 13.57
CA SER A 111 -9.53 13.53 14.14
C SER A 111 -8.22 14.29 14.18
N SER A 112 -8.06 15.35 13.39
CA SER A 112 -6.82 16.12 13.36
C SER A 112 -6.60 16.81 14.70
N ARG A 113 -5.47 16.50 15.33
CA ARG A 113 -5.03 17.12 16.59
C ARG A 113 -4.00 18.23 16.35
N TYR A 114 -3.54 18.39 15.13
CA TYR A 114 -2.49 19.31 14.74
C TYR A 114 -3.00 20.24 13.64
N LYS A 115 -2.37 21.41 13.54
CA LYS A 115 -2.57 22.31 12.42
C LYS A 115 -2.05 21.62 11.15
N GLU A 116 -2.90 21.50 10.17
CA GLU A 116 -2.53 20.95 8.85
C GLU A 116 -1.65 21.96 8.09
N LEU A 117 -0.77 21.46 7.23
CA LEU A 117 0.04 22.28 6.35
C LEU A 117 -0.84 23.03 5.36
N GLY A 118 -0.44 24.25 5.01
CA GLY A 118 -1.10 25.05 3.99
C GLY A 118 -0.69 24.65 2.57
N VAL A 119 -1.34 25.27 1.59
CA VAL A 119 -1.05 25.01 0.16
C VAL A 119 0.40 25.28 -0.19
N SER A 120 0.93 26.43 0.25
CA SER A 120 2.33 26.82 -0.02
C SER A 120 3.34 25.85 0.60
N ASP A 121 3.05 25.32 1.79
CA ASP A 121 3.92 24.36 2.46
C ASP A 121 4.00 23.06 1.64
N TRP A 122 2.85 22.54 1.18
CA TRP A 122 2.80 21.36 0.33
C TRP A 122 3.53 21.57 -0.99
N ILE A 123 3.29 22.68 -1.68
CA ILE A 123 3.98 22.99 -2.94
C ILE A 123 5.49 23.01 -2.73
N GLY A 124 5.99 23.68 -1.67
CA GLY A 124 7.41 23.72 -1.33
C GLY A 124 8.02 22.36 -1.04
N ILE A 125 7.26 21.41 -0.42
CA ILE A 125 7.71 20.03 -0.22
C ILE A 125 7.88 19.33 -1.59
N PHE A 126 6.95 19.48 -2.51
CA PHE A 126 7.04 18.87 -3.83
C PHE A 126 8.12 19.49 -4.73
N GLU A 127 8.45 20.76 -4.55
CA GLU A 127 9.61 21.38 -5.18
C GLU A 127 10.91 20.73 -4.72
N GLN A 128 11.07 20.52 -3.40
CA GLN A 128 12.22 19.80 -2.86
C GLN A 128 12.28 18.34 -3.37
N PHE A 129 11.14 17.68 -3.56
CA PHE A 129 11.11 16.32 -4.14
C PHE A 129 11.58 16.30 -5.58
N GLU A 130 11.26 17.31 -6.40
CA GLU A 130 11.79 17.44 -7.76
C GLU A 130 13.31 17.67 -7.73
N ASP A 131 13.81 18.55 -6.87
CA ASP A 131 15.23 18.82 -6.71
C ASP A 131 16.01 17.57 -6.30
N CYS A 132 15.41 16.77 -5.40
CA CYS A 132 15.94 15.47 -4.98
C CYS A 132 15.74 14.36 -6.00
N ARG A 133 15.09 14.61 -7.13
CA ARG A 133 14.74 13.61 -8.15
C ARG A 133 13.93 12.43 -7.60
N MET A 134 13.04 12.72 -6.67
CA MET A 134 12.13 11.69 -6.15
C MET A 134 11.11 11.32 -7.22
N HIS A 135 10.96 10.02 -7.48
CA HIS A 135 10.12 9.54 -8.58
C HIS A 135 8.75 9.01 -8.16
N ASN A 136 8.58 8.62 -6.90
CA ASN A 136 7.35 7.98 -6.45
C ASN A 136 6.90 8.55 -5.11
N VAL A 137 5.67 9.04 -5.05
CA VAL A 137 5.07 9.58 -3.83
C VAL A 137 3.69 8.98 -3.64
N THR A 138 3.46 8.43 -2.45
CA THR A 138 2.14 7.98 -2.02
C THR A 138 1.45 9.11 -1.27
N LEU A 139 0.27 9.47 -1.71
CA LEU A 139 -0.58 10.49 -1.13
C LEU A 139 -1.72 9.82 -0.38
N THR A 140 -1.84 10.12 0.90
CA THR A 140 -2.80 9.47 1.79
C THR A 140 -3.26 10.42 2.91
N GLY A 141 -3.87 9.86 3.95
CA GLY A 141 -4.34 10.60 5.12
C GLY A 141 -5.41 9.78 5.84
N GLY A 142 -6.27 10.43 6.58
CA GLY A 142 -7.54 9.82 6.95
C GLY A 142 -8.38 9.58 5.69
N GLU A 143 -8.76 10.67 5.01
CA GLU A 143 -9.17 10.68 3.61
C GLU A 143 -8.52 11.90 2.94
N ILE A 144 -7.67 11.65 1.98
CA ILE A 144 -6.88 12.73 1.36
C ILE A 144 -7.75 13.81 0.72
N MET A 145 -8.84 13.44 0.05
CA MET A 145 -9.75 14.39 -0.60
C MET A 145 -10.65 15.14 0.39
N PHE A 146 -10.58 14.79 1.67
CA PHE A 146 -11.26 15.53 2.75
C PHE A 146 -10.40 16.71 3.27
N TYR A 147 -9.12 16.76 2.89
CA TYR A 147 -8.28 17.94 3.08
C TYR A 147 -8.84 19.10 2.26
N PRO A 148 -9.19 20.25 2.86
CA PRO A 148 -9.96 21.32 2.19
C PRO A 148 -9.31 21.86 0.92
N HIS A 149 -7.98 21.86 0.87
CA HIS A 149 -7.22 22.38 -0.28
C HIS A 149 -6.65 21.28 -1.18
N PHE A 150 -7.17 20.04 -1.10
CA PHE A 150 -6.66 18.92 -1.90
C PHE A 150 -6.58 19.25 -3.38
N SER A 151 -7.67 19.73 -3.97
CA SER A 151 -7.73 20.02 -5.41
C SER A 151 -6.74 21.11 -5.82
N GLU A 152 -6.58 22.13 -5.00
CA GLU A 152 -5.63 23.23 -5.26
C GLU A 152 -4.20 22.71 -5.21
N VAL A 153 -3.79 21.99 -4.16
CA VAL A 153 -2.45 21.40 -4.06
C VAL A 153 -2.23 20.42 -5.22
N PHE A 154 -3.16 19.49 -5.43
CA PHE A 154 -3.00 18.41 -6.40
C PHE A 154 -2.85 18.93 -7.83
N ASN A 155 -3.62 19.94 -8.22
CA ASN A 155 -3.51 20.57 -9.53
C ASN A 155 -2.16 21.28 -9.74
N ASN A 156 -1.54 21.79 -8.68
CA ASN A 156 -0.22 22.41 -8.76
C ASN A 156 0.94 21.40 -8.86
N ILE A 157 0.73 20.15 -8.39
CA ILE A 157 1.81 19.16 -8.35
C ILE A 157 1.68 18.06 -9.40
N VAL A 158 0.48 17.82 -9.94
CA VAL A 158 0.19 16.64 -10.77
C VAL A 158 1.01 16.59 -12.06
N ASP A 159 1.44 17.73 -12.59
CA ASP A 159 2.25 17.82 -13.80
C ASP A 159 3.77 17.72 -13.55
N LYS A 160 4.19 17.62 -12.28
CA LYS A 160 5.60 17.38 -11.91
C LYS A 160 6.06 15.98 -12.34
N ARG A 161 7.38 15.79 -12.48
CA ARG A 161 7.99 14.51 -12.90
C ARG A 161 7.98 13.44 -11.79
N ILE A 162 6.85 13.32 -11.10
CA ILE A 162 6.63 12.41 -9.99
C ILE A 162 5.46 11.48 -10.34
N ASN A 163 5.59 10.22 -9.99
CA ASN A 163 4.49 9.26 -10.04
C ASN A 163 3.73 9.31 -8.72
N TYR A 164 2.45 9.55 -8.79
CA TYR A 164 1.57 9.63 -7.62
C TYR A 164 0.77 8.36 -7.44
N ARG A 165 0.77 7.85 -6.22
CA ARG A 165 -0.16 6.83 -5.77
C ARG A 165 -1.12 7.46 -4.76
N VAL A 166 -2.38 7.60 -5.13
CA VAL A 166 -3.42 8.18 -4.27
C VAL A 166 -4.19 7.07 -3.57
N LEU A 167 -4.13 7.04 -2.23
CA LEU A 167 -4.91 6.12 -1.41
C LEU A 167 -6.17 6.85 -0.92
N THR A 168 -7.35 6.31 -1.23
CA THR A 168 -8.62 6.97 -0.93
C THR A 168 -9.73 5.97 -0.62
N ASN A 169 -10.72 6.39 0.16
CA ASN A 169 -11.96 5.65 0.32
C ASN A 169 -12.91 5.79 -0.90
N GLY A 170 -12.58 6.63 -1.86
CA GLY A 170 -13.28 6.78 -3.13
C GLY A 170 -14.60 7.57 -3.08
N THR A 171 -15.06 8.00 -1.91
CA THR A 171 -16.38 8.65 -1.78
C THR A 171 -16.42 10.10 -2.26
N LEU A 172 -15.28 10.77 -2.34
CA LEU A 172 -15.18 12.20 -2.69
C LEU A 172 -14.73 12.44 -4.15
N ILE A 173 -14.61 11.38 -4.93
CA ILE A 173 -14.36 11.47 -6.36
C ILE A 173 -15.61 12.00 -7.07
N ASN A 174 -15.43 12.92 -8.00
CA ASN A 174 -16.50 13.57 -8.75
C ASN A 174 -15.97 14.16 -10.07
N SER A 175 -16.84 14.81 -10.83
CA SER A 175 -16.49 15.43 -12.14
C SER A 175 -15.44 16.54 -12.06
N SER A 176 -15.26 17.18 -10.90
CA SER A 176 -14.27 18.27 -10.78
C SER A 176 -12.84 17.79 -10.53
N ASN A 177 -12.66 16.56 -10.00
CA ASN A 177 -11.33 16.02 -9.70
C ASN A 177 -10.92 14.81 -10.56
N VAL A 178 -11.86 14.18 -11.27
CA VAL A 178 -11.62 12.98 -12.07
C VAL A 178 -10.55 13.18 -13.14
N GLU A 179 -10.50 14.35 -13.78
CA GLU A 179 -9.52 14.62 -14.83
C GLU A 179 -8.08 14.63 -14.28
N ALA A 180 -7.82 15.34 -13.20
CA ALA A 180 -6.51 15.35 -12.54
C ALA A 180 -6.11 13.97 -12.01
N LEU A 181 -7.08 13.22 -11.46
CA LEU A 181 -6.87 11.86 -10.96
C LEU A 181 -6.64 10.83 -12.10
N SER A 182 -6.97 11.16 -13.34
CA SER A 182 -6.78 10.28 -14.51
C SER A 182 -5.47 10.55 -15.28
N ARG A 183 -4.62 11.44 -14.80
CA ARG A 183 -3.30 11.72 -15.42
C ARG A 183 -2.43 10.46 -15.47
N LYS A 184 -1.56 10.36 -16.50
CA LYS A 184 -0.73 9.17 -16.78
C LYS A 184 0.22 8.78 -15.65
N ASN A 185 0.67 9.76 -14.87
CA ASN A 185 1.56 9.58 -13.71
C ASN A 185 0.79 9.37 -12.38
N VAL A 186 -0.54 9.26 -12.43
CA VAL A 186 -1.39 9.01 -11.26
C VAL A 186 -1.93 7.59 -11.28
N SER A 187 -1.86 6.93 -10.14
CA SER A 187 -2.52 5.66 -9.86
C SER A 187 -3.35 5.78 -8.58
N LEU A 188 -4.55 5.20 -8.60
CA LEU A 188 -5.42 5.20 -7.44
C LEU A 188 -5.49 3.82 -6.82
N THR A 189 -5.50 3.77 -5.50
CA THR A 189 -5.86 2.58 -4.75
C THR A 189 -7.08 2.91 -3.91
N ILE A 190 -8.21 2.32 -4.28
CA ILE A 190 -9.52 2.62 -3.68
C ILE A 190 -9.92 1.49 -2.75
N SER A 191 -10.37 1.84 -1.56
CA SER A 191 -10.79 0.88 -0.55
C SER A 191 -12.18 0.32 -0.84
N LEU A 192 -12.30 -1.01 -1.05
CA LEU A 192 -13.57 -1.69 -1.29
C LEU A 192 -13.58 -3.06 -0.60
N ASP A 193 -14.15 -3.15 0.62
CA ASP A 193 -14.07 -4.31 1.52
C ASP A 193 -15.25 -5.29 1.40
N GLY A 194 -15.99 -5.24 0.32
CA GLY A 194 -17.11 -6.13 0.05
C GLY A 194 -17.50 -6.12 -1.42
N HIS A 195 -18.12 -7.20 -1.89
CA HIS A 195 -18.68 -7.28 -3.24
C HIS A 195 -20.12 -6.73 -3.33
N SER A 196 -20.69 -6.33 -2.20
CA SER A 196 -22.05 -5.80 -2.08
C SER A 196 -22.12 -4.70 -1.01
N ASP A 197 -23.19 -3.91 -1.05
CA ASP A 197 -23.50 -2.90 -0.05
C ASP A 197 -23.60 -3.51 1.35
N LYS A 198 -24.25 -4.66 1.48
CA LYS A 198 -24.42 -5.36 2.75
C LYS A 198 -23.09 -5.63 3.46
N GLN A 199 -22.04 -5.94 2.73
CA GLN A 199 -20.73 -6.26 3.30
C GLN A 199 -19.88 -5.02 3.50
N HIS A 200 -19.76 -4.21 2.47
CA HIS A 200 -18.93 -3.01 2.50
C HIS A 200 -19.44 -1.98 3.50
N ASP A 201 -20.74 -1.71 3.48
CA ASP A 201 -21.36 -0.69 4.33
C ASP A 201 -21.35 -1.08 5.80
N GLN A 202 -21.36 -2.37 6.11
CA GLN A 202 -21.22 -2.85 7.49
C GLN A 202 -19.91 -2.40 8.14
N LEU A 203 -18.86 -2.24 7.35
CA LEU A 203 -17.52 -1.81 7.80
C LEU A 203 -17.32 -0.29 7.66
N ARG A 204 -17.80 0.30 6.56
CA ARG A 204 -17.45 1.67 6.17
C ARG A 204 -18.57 2.69 6.31
N GLY A 205 -19.81 2.23 6.43
CA GLY A 205 -20.99 3.09 6.61
C GLY A 205 -22.02 2.94 5.50
N LYS A 206 -23.26 3.23 5.83
CA LYS A 206 -24.42 3.05 4.94
C LYS A 206 -24.32 3.91 3.66
N GLY A 207 -24.56 3.30 2.51
CA GLY A 207 -24.56 3.96 1.19
C GLY A 207 -23.18 4.20 0.58
N VAL A 208 -22.11 3.82 1.29
CA VAL A 208 -20.73 4.01 0.81
C VAL A 208 -20.44 3.14 -0.41
N PHE A 209 -20.87 1.87 -0.41
CA PHE A 209 -20.64 0.92 -1.51
C PHE A 209 -21.07 1.47 -2.86
N ASN A 210 -22.35 1.82 -2.99
CA ASN A 210 -22.91 2.30 -4.25
C ASN A 210 -22.23 3.59 -4.74
N LYS A 211 -21.87 4.48 -3.82
CA LYS A 211 -21.14 5.70 -4.14
C LYS A 211 -19.75 5.42 -4.66
N VAL A 212 -19.01 4.51 -4.01
CA VAL A 212 -17.65 4.13 -4.40
C VAL A 212 -17.64 3.41 -5.74
N VAL A 213 -18.55 2.45 -5.96
CA VAL A 213 -18.67 1.73 -7.24
C VAL A 213 -18.91 2.71 -8.39
N LYS A 214 -19.89 3.62 -8.25
CA LYS A 214 -20.15 4.67 -9.25
C LYS A 214 -18.93 5.54 -9.54
N ASN A 215 -18.17 5.88 -8.51
CA ASN A 215 -16.98 6.71 -8.66
C ASN A 215 -15.80 5.92 -9.31
N ILE A 216 -15.69 4.61 -9.06
CA ILE A 216 -14.75 3.74 -9.77
C ILE A 216 -15.10 3.68 -11.25
N GLU A 217 -16.38 3.46 -11.60
CA GLU A 217 -16.84 3.46 -12.98
C GLU A 217 -16.53 4.79 -13.70
N LEU A 218 -16.75 5.92 -13.02
CA LEU A 218 -16.38 7.24 -13.53
C LEU A 218 -14.88 7.36 -13.83
N LEU A 219 -14.02 6.93 -12.90
CA LEU A 219 -12.56 6.96 -13.09
C LEU A 219 -12.11 6.06 -14.23
N VAL A 220 -12.61 4.82 -14.29
CA VAL A 220 -12.26 3.86 -15.34
C VAL A 220 -12.71 4.38 -16.72
N ALA A 221 -13.89 4.98 -16.81
CA ALA A 221 -14.38 5.61 -18.04
C ALA A 221 -13.48 6.78 -18.51
N HIS A 222 -12.80 7.46 -17.58
CA HIS A 222 -11.80 8.51 -17.88
C HIS A 222 -10.37 7.97 -18.08
N GLY A 223 -10.18 6.64 -18.11
CA GLY A 223 -8.89 6.01 -18.35
C GLY A 223 -7.94 6.02 -17.17
N ALA A 224 -8.42 6.30 -15.95
CA ALA A 224 -7.63 6.29 -14.74
C ALA A 224 -7.05 4.89 -14.43
N LYS A 225 -5.87 4.86 -13.81
CA LYS A 225 -5.25 3.62 -13.32
C LYS A 225 -5.78 3.30 -11.93
N VAL A 226 -6.85 2.54 -11.85
CA VAL A 226 -7.51 2.18 -10.58
C VAL A 226 -7.14 0.76 -10.17
N SER A 227 -6.77 0.60 -8.91
CA SER A 227 -6.68 -0.69 -8.21
C SER A 227 -7.54 -0.63 -6.94
N LEU A 228 -7.94 -1.78 -6.45
CA LEU A 228 -8.69 -1.89 -5.20
C LEU A 228 -7.81 -2.39 -4.07
N THR A 229 -8.10 -1.97 -2.84
CA THR A 229 -7.62 -2.64 -1.63
C THR A 229 -8.82 -3.20 -0.87
N TYR A 230 -8.68 -4.44 -0.42
CA TYR A 230 -9.71 -5.20 0.29
C TYR A 230 -9.13 -5.67 1.62
N THR A 231 -9.69 -5.18 2.72
CA THR A 231 -9.25 -5.53 4.06
C THR A 231 -10.01 -6.75 4.55
N ILE A 232 -9.33 -7.89 4.60
CA ILE A 232 -9.91 -9.18 5.01
C ILE A 232 -10.15 -9.16 6.52
N ASN A 233 -11.35 -9.61 6.92
CA ASN A 233 -11.76 -9.77 8.32
C ASN A 233 -12.75 -10.94 8.45
N SER A 234 -13.21 -11.22 9.67
CA SER A 234 -14.14 -12.31 9.97
C SER A 234 -15.48 -12.26 9.21
N ASN A 235 -15.90 -11.09 8.74
CA ASN A 235 -17.20 -10.91 8.08
C ASN A 235 -17.13 -11.04 6.55
N ASN A 236 -15.93 -10.96 5.95
CA ASN A 236 -15.80 -10.91 4.49
C ASN A 236 -14.84 -11.92 3.86
N TYR A 237 -14.09 -12.71 4.64
CA TYR A 237 -13.08 -13.63 4.12
C TYR A 237 -13.64 -14.74 3.21
N LEU A 238 -14.92 -15.08 3.34
CA LEU A 238 -15.59 -16.09 2.49
C LEU A 238 -15.94 -15.58 1.10
N TYR A 239 -15.84 -14.28 0.85
CA TYR A 239 -16.34 -13.61 -0.36
C TYR A 239 -15.22 -13.04 -1.23
N LEU A 240 -14.01 -13.58 -1.13
CA LEU A 240 -12.85 -13.07 -1.89
C LEU A 240 -13.02 -13.31 -3.41
N GLN A 241 -13.63 -14.43 -3.80
CA GLN A 241 -13.91 -14.72 -5.22
C GLN A 241 -14.91 -13.72 -5.81
N GLU A 242 -15.96 -13.39 -5.07
CA GLU A 242 -16.97 -12.40 -5.47
C GLU A 242 -16.35 -11.00 -5.57
N ALA A 243 -15.43 -10.65 -4.66
CA ALA A 243 -14.69 -9.40 -4.72
C ALA A 243 -13.80 -9.31 -5.98
N VAL A 244 -13.14 -10.42 -6.36
CA VAL A 244 -12.37 -10.50 -7.62
C VAL A 244 -13.28 -10.37 -8.84
N LYS A 245 -14.44 -11.05 -8.87
CA LYS A 245 -15.41 -10.92 -9.96
C LYS A 245 -15.90 -9.49 -10.13
N LEU A 246 -16.20 -8.81 -9.00
CA LEU A 246 -16.56 -7.39 -9.01
C LEU A 246 -15.41 -6.53 -9.54
N ALA A 247 -14.19 -6.74 -9.09
CA ALA A 247 -13.02 -6.00 -9.58
C ALA A 247 -12.85 -6.13 -11.10
N ILE A 248 -13.01 -7.35 -11.63
CA ILE A 248 -12.97 -7.62 -13.08
C ILE A 248 -14.10 -6.87 -13.79
N SER A 249 -15.33 -6.92 -13.29
CA SER A 249 -16.49 -6.24 -13.91
C SER A 249 -16.36 -4.73 -13.92
N LEU A 250 -15.70 -4.16 -12.91
CA LEU A 250 -15.40 -2.73 -12.82
C LEU A 250 -14.23 -2.28 -13.74
N GLY A 251 -13.51 -3.21 -14.35
CA GLY A 251 -12.38 -2.91 -15.26
C GLY A 251 -11.15 -2.33 -14.56
N VAL A 252 -10.99 -2.55 -13.26
CA VAL A 252 -9.82 -2.06 -12.51
C VAL A 252 -8.58 -2.88 -12.83
N LYS A 253 -7.38 -2.32 -12.56
CA LYS A 253 -6.09 -2.94 -12.88
C LYS A 253 -5.67 -4.05 -11.93
N GLY A 254 -6.22 -4.08 -10.73
CA GLY A 254 -5.88 -5.09 -9.72
C GLY A 254 -6.68 -4.93 -8.44
N ILE A 255 -6.60 -5.95 -7.59
CA ILE A 255 -7.13 -5.94 -6.24
C ILE A 255 -6.07 -6.48 -5.29
N PHE A 256 -5.81 -5.78 -4.21
CA PHE A 256 -4.85 -6.14 -3.18
C PHE A 256 -5.61 -6.57 -1.93
N PHE A 257 -5.26 -7.73 -1.40
CA PHE A 257 -5.83 -8.26 -0.18
C PHE A 257 -4.86 -8.07 0.98
N GLY A 258 -5.33 -7.39 2.04
CA GLY A 258 -4.60 -7.23 3.30
C GLY A 258 -5.43 -7.74 4.47
N PHE A 259 -4.78 -8.19 5.52
CA PHE A 259 -5.48 -8.61 6.75
C PHE A 259 -5.71 -7.40 7.66
N THR A 260 -6.81 -7.46 8.41
CA THR A 260 -7.08 -6.48 9.45
C THR A 260 -6.15 -6.70 10.63
N ASP A 261 -5.37 -5.68 10.97
CA ASP A 261 -4.63 -5.64 12.23
C ASP A 261 -5.53 -5.16 13.37
N ARG A 262 -5.35 -5.73 14.56
CA ARG A 262 -6.07 -5.31 15.77
C ARG A 262 -5.46 -4.02 16.34
N ILE A 263 -5.53 -2.94 15.55
CA ILE A 263 -5.02 -1.61 15.89
C ILE A 263 -6.13 -0.59 15.64
N GLY A 264 -6.15 0.49 16.43
CA GLY A 264 -7.16 1.52 16.30
C GLY A 264 -8.57 0.98 16.56
N ARG A 265 -9.54 1.38 15.75
CA ARG A 265 -10.94 0.92 15.94
C ARG A 265 -11.17 -0.56 15.63
N ALA A 266 -10.29 -1.21 14.91
CA ALA A 266 -10.40 -2.65 14.67
C ALA A 266 -10.29 -3.46 15.97
N ASN A 267 -9.51 -2.97 16.94
CA ASN A 267 -9.37 -3.61 18.25
C ASN A 267 -10.68 -3.68 19.04
N GLU A 268 -11.59 -2.76 18.78
CA GLU A 268 -12.87 -2.63 19.50
C GLU A 268 -14.05 -3.29 18.73
N ASN A 269 -13.93 -3.43 17.40
CA ASN A 269 -15.10 -3.71 16.54
C ASN A 269 -14.98 -5.00 15.70
N LEU A 270 -13.82 -5.70 15.72
CA LEU A 270 -13.59 -6.89 14.87
C LEU A 270 -12.96 -8.06 15.65
#